data_f307345d4f78c6eed59673524ce0f02f
#
_entry.id   f307345d4f78c6eed59673524ce0f02f
#
_cell.length_a   1.000
_cell.length_b   1.000
_cell.length_c   1.000
_cell.angle_alpha   90.00
_cell.angle_beta   90.00
_cell.angle_gamma   90.00
#
_symmetry.space_group_name_H-M   'P 1'
#
loop_
_entity.id
_entity.type
_entity.pdbx_description
1 polymer ?
#
loop_
_entity_poly.entity_id
_entity_poly.type
_entity_poly.pdbx_seq_one_letter_code
_entity_poly.pdbx_strand_id
1 'polypeptide(L)'
;MQLHLHCVRSKKHKNPLKLNDPIIHLKQEEAEMKEFLLPYGKEKLTAKIEDEHLAGVLLSELHSYKAPKSGAELVQDALEHPIGTPRLCDMAVGKKKVVVISSDHTRPVPSHIMMPLILAEIRKGNPDADITILISTGLHRTTTKEELAA
;
A
#
# COMPACT_ATOMS: atom_id res chain seq x y z
N MET A 1 -0.55 4.47 -3.50
CA MET A 1 0.16 5.59 -2.85
C MET A 1 -0.88 6.51 -2.26
N GLN A 2 -0.97 6.59 -0.94
CA GLN A 2 -1.97 7.41 -0.25
C GLN A 2 -1.27 8.71 0.17
N LEU A 3 -1.63 9.83 -0.49
CA LEU A 3 -1.21 11.17 -0.06
C LEU A 3 -2.18 11.65 1.04
N HIS A 4 -1.65 11.93 2.23
CA HIS A 4 -2.41 12.60 3.27
C HIS A 4 -2.09 14.10 3.24
N LEU A 5 -3.05 14.90 2.80
CA LEU A 5 -2.97 16.36 2.82
C LEU A 5 -3.58 16.87 4.14
N HIS A 6 -2.78 17.56 4.95
CA HIS A 6 -3.27 18.26 6.14
C HIS A 6 -3.45 19.74 5.80
N CYS A 7 -4.69 20.21 5.85
CA CYS A 7 -5.02 21.62 5.70
C CYS A 7 -5.15 22.25 7.11
N VAL A 8 -4.29 23.20 7.44
CA VAL A 8 -4.35 23.95 8.70
C VAL A 8 -5.10 25.27 8.48
N ARG A 9 -6.17 25.46 9.23
CA ARG A 9 -7.02 26.66 9.17
C ARG A 9 -6.29 27.86 9.78
N SER A 10 -5.95 28.86 8.95
CA SER A 10 -5.36 30.14 9.41
C SER A 10 -6.34 30.93 10.29
N LYS A 11 -5.86 31.43 11.42
CA LYS A 11 -6.62 32.35 12.30
C LYS A 11 -6.64 33.74 11.67
N LYS A 12 -7.81 34.23 11.32
CA LYS A 12 -8.03 35.62 10.88
C LYS A 12 -7.68 36.61 12.01
N HIS A 13 -6.66 37.43 11.80
CA HIS A 13 -6.43 38.64 12.58
C HIS A 13 -7.45 39.72 12.13
N LYS A 14 -8.33 40.12 13.05
CA LYS A 14 -9.21 41.28 12.87
C LYS A 14 -8.48 42.50 13.37
N ASN A 15 -7.99 43.37 12.47
CA ASN A 15 -7.74 44.79 12.77
C ASN A 15 -8.60 45.63 11.84
N PRO A 16 -9.39 46.59 12.35
CA PRO A 16 -10.17 47.49 11.49
C PRO A 16 -9.25 48.56 10.88
N LEU A 17 -9.24 48.60 9.54
CA LEU A 17 -8.56 49.64 8.76
C LEU A 17 -9.16 51.01 9.04
N LYS A 18 -8.32 52.03 9.30
CA LYS A 18 -8.73 53.44 9.39
C LYS A 18 -8.83 54.04 8.02
N LEU A 19 -9.87 54.85 7.82
CA LEU A 19 -10.37 55.39 6.52
C LEU A 19 -9.47 56.47 5.86
N ASN A 20 -8.20 56.61 6.21
CA ASN A 20 -7.31 57.67 5.71
C ASN A 20 -5.91 57.24 5.30
N ASP A 21 -5.70 55.97 4.98
CA ASP A 21 -4.42 55.55 4.44
C ASP A 21 -4.34 55.80 2.93
N PRO A 22 -3.21 56.32 2.37
CA PRO A 22 -3.04 56.52 0.95
C PRO A 22 -3.18 55.15 0.25
N ILE A 23 -3.81 55.17 -0.94
CA ILE A 23 -3.98 53.97 -1.78
C ILE A 23 -2.60 53.38 -2.06
N ILE A 24 -2.21 52.45 -1.25
CA ILE A 24 -1.07 51.59 -1.54
C ILE A 24 -1.51 50.70 -2.70
N HIS A 25 -0.90 50.89 -3.86
CA HIS A 25 -0.93 49.89 -4.92
C HIS A 25 -0.31 48.63 -4.38
N LEU A 26 -1.13 47.77 -3.77
CA LEU A 26 -0.74 46.40 -3.47
C LEU A 26 -0.46 45.78 -4.84
N LYS A 27 0.84 45.60 -5.15
CA LYS A 27 1.23 44.58 -6.12
C LYS A 27 0.55 43.30 -5.63
N GLN A 28 -0.37 42.76 -6.40
CA GLN A 28 -0.79 41.36 -6.25
C GLN A 28 0.49 40.55 -6.48
N GLU A 29 1.14 40.18 -5.41
CA GLU A 29 2.12 39.10 -5.45
C GLU A 29 1.29 37.88 -5.87
N GLU A 30 1.56 37.38 -7.08
CA GLU A 30 0.98 36.12 -7.52
C GLU A 30 1.42 35.07 -6.48
N ALA A 31 0.45 34.53 -5.76
CA ALA A 31 0.71 33.51 -4.76
C ALA A 31 1.42 32.34 -5.43
N GLU A 32 2.61 31.98 -4.94
CA GLU A 32 3.31 30.79 -5.42
C GLU A 32 2.42 29.56 -5.16
N MET A 33 2.10 28.83 -6.24
CA MET A 33 1.24 27.67 -6.18
C MET A 33 2.05 26.40 -6.45
N LYS A 34 1.90 25.41 -5.60
CA LYS A 34 2.41 24.06 -5.85
C LYS A 34 1.37 23.18 -6.50
N GLU A 35 1.79 22.45 -7.53
CA GLU A 35 0.95 21.50 -8.24
C GLU A 35 1.26 20.06 -7.79
N PHE A 36 0.21 19.31 -7.51
CA PHE A 36 0.30 17.91 -7.13
C PHE A 36 -0.54 17.07 -8.09
N LEU A 37 0.06 16.02 -8.65
CA LEU A 37 -0.65 15.03 -9.47
C LEU A 37 -1.18 13.91 -8.56
N LEU A 38 -2.49 13.91 -8.33
CA LEU A 38 -3.17 12.91 -7.51
C LEU A 38 -3.70 11.78 -8.39
N PRO A 39 -3.47 10.50 -8.06
CA PRO A 39 -4.09 9.39 -8.77
C PRO A 39 -5.61 9.39 -8.56
N TYR A 40 -6.35 9.28 -9.65
CA TYR A 40 -7.81 9.21 -9.66
C TYR A 40 -8.29 8.13 -10.64
N GLY A 41 -8.57 6.95 -10.15
CA GLY A 41 -8.86 5.79 -10.99
C GLY A 41 -7.67 5.45 -11.91
N LYS A 42 -7.89 5.54 -13.22
CA LYS A 42 -6.84 5.35 -14.25
C LYS A 42 -6.16 6.65 -14.69
N GLU A 43 -6.65 7.78 -14.20
CA GLU A 43 -6.20 9.12 -14.58
C GLU A 43 -5.47 9.80 -13.41
N LYS A 44 -5.03 11.03 -13.65
CA LYS A 44 -4.43 11.89 -12.63
C LYS A 44 -5.17 13.22 -12.60
N LEU A 45 -5.49 13.71 -11.41
CA LEU A 45 -6.01 15.04 -11.18
C LEU A 45 -4.89 15.96 -10.69
N THR A 46 -4.84 17.18 -11.20
CA THR A 46 -3.94 18.22 -10.71
C THR A 46 -4.61 18.97 -9.58
N ALA A 47 -4.01 18.94 -8.39
CA ALA A 47 -4.38 19.82 -7.28
C ALA A 47 -3.37 20.97 -7.21
N LYS A 48 -3.88 22.22 -7.13
CA LYS A 48 -3.07 23.43 -6.95
C LYS A 48 -3.30 23.97 -5.55
N ILE A 49 -2.22 24.19 -4.80
CA ILE A 49 -2.27 24.65 -3.41
C ILE A 49 -1.31 25.81 -3.27
N GLU A 50 -1.80 26.93 -2.76
CA GLU A 50 -0.99 28.10 -2.44
C GLU A 50 0.01 27.73 -1.32
N ASP A 51 1.25 28.21 -1.45
CA ASP A 51 2.34 27.85 -0.51
C ASP A 51 1.99 28.21 0.94
N GLU A 52 1.27 29.32 1.16
CA GLU A 52 0.81 29.73 2.49
C GLU A 52 -0.19 28.77 3.14
N HIS A 53 -0.89 27.97 2.33
CA HIS A 53 -1.84 26.94 2.78
C HIS A 53 -1.22 25.54 2.88
N LEU A 54 0.05 25.39 2.47
CA LEU A 54 0.74 24.11 2.45
C LEU A 54 1.68 23.98 3.66
N ALA A 55 1.25 23.22 4.68
CA ALA A 55 2.07 22.96 5.86
C ALA A 55 3.25 22.01 5.57
N GLY A 56 3.15 21.19 4.55
CA GLY A 56 4.20 20.24 4.14
C GLY A 56 3.67 19.11 3.27
N VAL A 57 4.60 18.37 2.67
CA VAL A 57 4.31 17.18 1.86
C VAL A 57 4.90 15.97 2.56
N LEU A 58 4.05 15.04 2.99
CA LEU A 58 4.47 13.80 3.61
C LEU A 58 4.70 12.73 2.54
N LEU A 59 5.93 12.33 2.36
CA LEU A 59 6.31 11.25 1.46
C LEU A 59 6.67 10.01 2.29
N SER A 60 6.21 8.83 1.82
CA SER A 60 6.61 7.58 2.46
C SER A 60 8.09 7.29 2.17
N GLU A 61 8.86 7.00 3.20
CA GLU A 61 10.25 6.54 3.06
C GLU A 61 10.35 5.15 2.39
N LEU A 62 9.23 4.45 2.28
CA LEU A 62 9.16 3.15 1.61
C LEU A 62 9.61 3.22 0.14
N HIS A 63 9.46 4.39 -0.51
CA HIS A 63 9.93 4.59 -1.89
C HIS A 63 11.45 4.54 -2.04
N SER A 64 12.20 4.87 -1.00
CA SER A 64 13.66 4.81 -0.98
C SER A 64 14.19 3.45 -0.48
N TYR A 65 13.33 2.62 0.09
CA TYR A 65 13.71 1.31 0.60
C TYR A 65 14.09 0.36 -0.53
N LYS A 66 15.29 -0.18 -0.46
CA LYS A 66 15.77 -1.23 -1.36
C LYS A 66 15.85 -2.52 -0.57
N ALA A 67 15.04 -3.51 -0.98
CA ALA A 67 15.10 -4.82 -0.35
C ALA A 67 16.52 -5.44 -0.56
N PRO A 68 17.10 -6.06 0.49
CA PRO A 68 18.44 -6.65 0.40
C PRO A 68 18.47 -7.92 -0.47
N LYS A 69 17.32 -8.54 -0.69
CA LYS A 69 17.14 -9.79 -1.43
C LYS A 69 15.94 -9.68 -2.38
N SER A 70 15.85 -10.57 -3.36
CA SER A 70 14.65 -10.69 -4.19
C SER A 70 13.44 -11.15 -3.37
N GLY A 71 12.22 -10.94 -3.89
CA GLY A 71 11.01 -11.40 -3.21
C GLY A 71 11.00 -12.91 -2.93
N ALA A 72 11.45 -13.71 -3.89
CA ALA A 72 11.55 -15.16 -3.71
C ALA A 72 12.53 -15.57 -2.62
N GLU A 73 13.72 -14.94 -2.57
CA GLU A 73 14.71 -15.21 -1.52
C GLU A 73 14.21 -14.79 -0.13
N LEU A 74 13.46 -13.69 -0.03
CA LEU A 74 12.86 -13.26 1.24
C LEU A 74 11.80 -14.26 1.73
N VAL A 75 10.98 -14.80 0.82
CA VAL A 75 9.99 -15.82 1.16
C VAL A 75 10.67 -17.11 1.58
N GLN A 76 11.70 -17.55 0.84
CA GLN A 76 12.45 -18.75 1.18
C GLN A 76 13.10 -18.63 2.56
N ASP A 77 13.73 -17.50 2.84
CA ASP A 77 14.36 -17.22 4.14
C ASP A 77 13.33 -17.28 5.31
N ALA A 78 12.13 -16.70 5.09
CA ALA A 78 11.05 -16.73 6.07
C ALA A 78 10.50 -18.15 6.31
N LEU A 79 10.46 -19.01 5.28
CA LEU A 79 10.05 -20.40 5.39
C LEU A 79 11.10 -21.27 6.12
N GLU A 80 12.38 -20.93 5.96
CA GLU A 80 13.48 -21.63 6.63
C GLU A 80 13.65 -21.19 8.08
N HIS A 81 13.33 -19.94 8.40
CA HIS A 81 13.51 -19.36 9.72
C HIS A 81 12.19 -18.77 10.28
N PRO A 82 11.17 -19.60 10.53
CA PRO A 82 9.90 -19.13 11.05
C PRO A 82 10.03 -18.58 12.47
N ILE A 83 9.20 -17.59 12.82
CA ILE A 83 9.21 -16.95 14.14
C ILE A 83 8.22 -17.66 15.07
N GLY A 84 8.72 -18.29 16.13
CA GLY A 84 7.91 -18.87 17.19
C GLY A 84 7.10 -20.12 16.82
N THR A 85 7.39 -20.74 15.65
CA THR A 85 6.72 -21.96 15.17
C THR A 85 7.72 -22.92 14.55
N PRO A 86 7.40 -24.23 14.44
CA PRO A 86 8.14 -25.14 13.59
C PRO A 86 8.08 -24.71 12.11
N ARG A 87 8.95 -25.25 11.28
CA ARG A 87 8.90 -25.05 9.84
C ARG A 87 7.61 -25.58 9.24
N LEU A 88 7.15 -24.98 8.18
CA LEU A 88 5.91 -25.37 7.51
C LEU A 88 5.94 -26.82 7.02
N CYS A 89 7.07 -27.31 6.52
CA CYS A 89 7.24 -28.70 6.13
C CYS A 89 7.04 -29.67 7.32
N ASP A 90 7.55 -29.33 8.50
CA ASP A 90 7.39 -30.16 9.71
C ASP A 90 5.93 -30.17 10.18
N MET A 91 5.25 -29.02 10.09
CA MET A 91 3.83 -28.90 10.43
C MET A 91 2.92 -29.69 9.48
N ALA A 92 3.34 -29.88 8.23
CA ALA A 92 2.59 -30.61 7.20
C ALA A 92 2.65 -32.12 7.35
N VAL A 93 3.63 -32.67 8.10
CA VAL A 93 3.80 -34.10 8.29
C VAL A 93 2.51 -34.74 8.82
N GLY A 94 2.05 -35.82 8.15
CA GLY A 94 0.87 -36.56 8.53
C GLY A 94 -0.49 -35.87 8.40
N LYS A 95 -0.54 -34.64 7.84
CA LYS A 95 -1.79 -33.92 7.60
C LYS A 95 -2.43 -34.40 6.30
N LYS A 96 -3.63 -34.99 6.37
CA LYS A 96 -4.36 -35.47 5.19
C LYS A 96 -4.86 -34.30 4.33
N LYS A 97 -5.30 -33.21 4.97
CA LYS A 97 -5.84 -32.01 4.30
C LYS A 97 -5.15 -30.78 4.81
N VAL A 98 -4.77 -29.90 3.90
CA VAL A 98 -4.15 -28.60 4.20
C VAL A 98 -4.96 -27.53 3.47
N VAL A 99 -5.35 -26.48 4.19
CA VAL A 99 -6.02 -25.32 3.59
C VAL A 99 -5.09 -24.12 3.67
N VAL A 100 -4.77 -23.54 2.52
CA VAL A 100 -3.98 -22.31 2.40
C VAL A 100 -4.94 -21.17 2.11
N ILE A 101 -5.05 -20.21 3.04
CA ILE A 101 -5.92 -19.04 2.86
C ILE A 101 -5.10 -17.94 2.18
N SER A 102 -5.61 -17.43 1.04
CA SER A 102 -4.99 -16.36 0.28
C SER A 102 -5.92 -15.17 0.12
N SER A 103 -5.35 -13.98 -0.09
CA SER A 103 -6.12 -12.78 -0.42
C SER A 103 -6.64 -12.85 -1.86
N ASP A 104 -7.70 -12.08 -2.14
CA ASP A 104 -8.21 -11.89 -3.49
C ASP A 104 -7.41 -10.84 -4.28
N HIS A 105 -7.79 -10.62 -5.55
CA HIS A 105 -7.18 -9.70 -6.50
C HIS A 105 -7.14 -8.23 -6.05
N THR A 106 -7.92 -7.83 -5.03
CA THR A 106 -7.95 -6.44 -4.55
C THR A 106 -6.77 -6.10 -3.65
N ARG A 107 -6.02 -7.10 -3.17
CA ARG A 107 -4.88 -6.91 -2.27
C ARG A 107 -3.56 -6.97 -3.05
N PRO A 108 -2.63 -6.03 -2.81
CA PRO A 108 -1.32 -6.03 -3.47
C PRO A 108 -0.38 -7.08 -2.85
N VAL A 109 -0.84 -8.33 -2.77
CA VAL A 109 -0.05 -9.45 -2.27
C VAL A 109 0.61 -10.17 -3.45
N PRO A 110 1.94 -10.38 -3.45
CA PRO A 110 2.65 -11.03 -4.55
C PRO A 110 2.46 -12.56 -4.51
N SER A 111 1.21 -13.02 -4.65
CA SER A 111 0.84 -14.43 -4.55
C SER A 111 1.57 -15.30 -5.55
N HIS A 112 1.86 -14.79 -6.75
CA HIS A 112 2.63 -15.47 -7.79
C HIS A 112 4.08 -15.79 -7.36
N ILE A 113 4.65 -15.05 -6.42
CA ILE A 113 5.98 -15.35 -5.83
C ILE A 113 5.83 -16.28 -4.62
N MET A 114 4.88 -15.97 -3.73
CA MET A 114 4.76 -16.63 -2.44
C MET A 114 4.17 -18.04 -2.57
N MET A 115 3.09 -18.19 -3.34
CA MET A 115 2.30 -19.42 -3.37
C MET A 115 3.11 -20.65 -3.84
N PRO A 116 3.90 -20.57 -4.92
CA PRO A 116 4.72 -21.71 -5.34
C PRO A 116 5.70 -22.20 -4.25
N LEU A 117 6.31 -21.27 -3.52
CA LEU A 117 7.28 -21.59 -2.46
C LEU A 117 6.60 -22.19 -1.23
N ILE A 118 5.44 -21.67 -0.83
CA ILE A 118 4.64 -22.21 0.27
C ILE A 118 4.17 -23.63 -0.07
N LEU A 119 3.63 -23.84 -1.26
CA LEU A 119 3.18 -25.16 -1.70
C LEU A 119 4.34 -26.18 -1.77
N ALA A 120 5.49 -25.75 -2.30
CA ALA A 120 6.69 -26.58 -2.33
C ALA A 120 7.16 -26.98 -0.93
N GLU A 121 7.14 -26.05 0.03
CA GLU A 121 7.52 -26.32 1.42
C GLU A 121 6.55 -27.31 2.09
N ILE A 122 5.24 -27.19 1.87
CA ILE A 122 4.24 -28.16 2.33
C ILE A 122 4.53 -29.55 1.73
N ARG A 123 4.81 -29.62 0.43
CA ARG A 123 5.09 -30.86 -0.29
C ARG A 123 6.39 -31.54 0.16
N LYS A 124 7.37 -30.81 0.65
CA LYS A 124 8.58 -31.41 1.28
C LYS A 124 8.24 -32.24 2.49
N GLY A 125 7.33 -31.77 3.35
CA GLY A 125 6.92 -32.49 4.56
C GLY A 125 5.83 -33.55 4.30
N ASN A 126 5.00 -33.31 3.26
CA ASN A 126 3.87 -34.19 2.93
C ASN A 126 3.53 -34.16 1.43
N PRO A 127 4.18 -35.02 0.62
CA PRO A 127 3.96 -35.08 -0.81
C PRO A 127 2.50 -35.38 -1.22
N ASP A 128 1.77 -36.15 -0.39
CA ASP A 128 0.42 -36.64 -0.71
C ASP A 128 -0.70 -35.84 -0.08
N ALA A 129 -0.40 -34.72 0.58
CA ALA A 129 -1.43 -33.90 1.19
C ALA A 129 -2.44 -33.36 0.15
N ASP A 130 -3.73 -33.48 0.46
CA ASP A 130 -4.81 -32.79 -0.28
C ASP A 130 -4.77 -31.30 0.09
N ILE A 131 -4.31 -30.45 -0.84
CA ILE A 131 -4.12 -29.03 -0.60
C ILE A 131 -5.24 -28.25 -1.30
N THR A 132 -5.99 -27.48 -0.52
CA THR A 132 -7.01 -26.55 -1.02
C THR A 132 -6.55 -25.12 -0.82
N ILE A 133 -6.56 -24.29 -1.87
CA ILE A 133 -6.34 -22.85 -1.77
C ILE A 133 -7.70 -22.19 -1.64
N LEU A 134 -7.93 -21.49 -0.51
CA LEU A 134 -9.14 -20.76 -0.22
C LEU A 134 -8.92 -19.27 -0.43
N ILE A 135 -9.61 -18.66 -1.41
CA ILE A 135 -9.52 -17.22 -1.63
C ILE A 135 -10.49 -16.50 -0.69
N SER A 136 -9.93 -15.64 0.16
CA SER A 136 -10.66 -14.85 1.16
C SER A 136 -11.17 -13.55 0.54
N THR A 137 -12.37 -13.59 -0.04
CA THR A 137 -12.98 -12.44 -0.72
C THR A 137 -13.64 -11.44 0.23
N GLY A 138 -14.00 -11.87 1.44
CA GLY A 138 -14.75 -11.03 2.39
C GLY A 138 -16.07 -10.54 1.80
N LEU A 139 -16.24 -9.22 1.72
CA LEU A 139 -17.41 -8.57 1.10
C LEU A 139 -17.23 -8.28 -0.40
N HIS A 140 -16.11 -8.67 -0.99
CA HIS A 140 -15.86 -8.47 -2.40
C HIS A 140 -16.64 -9.49 -3.24
N ARG A 141 -16.79 -9.21 -4.55
CA ARG A 141 -17.28 -10.22 -5.49
C ARG A 141 -16.36 -11.44 -5.51
N THR A 142 -16.88 -12.56 -5.96
CA THR A 142 -16.08 -13.77 -6.20
C THR A 142 -14.97 -13.49 -7.21
N THR A 143 -13.83 -14.16 -7.01
CA THR A 143 -12.72 -14.17 -7.96
C THR A 143 -13.13 -14.87 -9.25
N THR A 144 -12.81 -14.28 -10.40
CA THR A 144 -13.12 -14.90 -11.71
C THR A 144 -12.13 -16.01 -12.04
N LYS A 145 -12.47 -16.82 -13.07
CA LYS A 145 -11.57 -17.90 -13.52
C LYS A 145 -10.25 -17.35 -14.07
N GLU A 146 -10.30 -16.21 -14.74
CA GLU A 146 -9.15 -15.52 -15.30
C GLU A 146 -8.23 -15.00 -14.19
N GLU A 147 -8.80 -14.45 -13.13
CA GLU A 147 -8.07 -13.98 -11.95
C GLU A 147 -7.45 -15.13 -11.14
N LEU A 148 -8.05 -16.32 -11.18
CA LEU A 148 -7.47 -17.51 -10.53
C LEU A 148 -6.33 -18.10 -11.34
N ALA A 149 -6.25 -17.82 -12.64
CA ALA A 149 -5.23 -18.34 -13.54
C ALA A 149 -4.00 -17.41 -13.69
N ALA A 150 -4.11 -16.18 -13.20
CA ALA A 150 -3.05 -15.16 -13.27
C ALA A 150 -2.08 -15.25 -12.08
#